data_463cd068c9f9e6fca642a6db5f6ee7b7
#
_entry.id   463cd068c9f9e6fca642a6db5f6ee7b7
#
_cell.length_a   1.000
_cell.length_b   1.000
_cell.length_c   1.000
_cell.angle_alpha   90.00
_cell.angle_beta   90.00
_cell.angle_gamma   90.00
#
_symmetry.space_group_name_H-M   'P 1'
#
loop_
_entity.id
_entity.type
_entity.pdbx_description
1 polymer ?
#
loop_
_entity_poly.entity_id
_entity_poly.type
_entity_poly.pdbx_seq_one_letter_code
_entity_poly.pdbx_strand_id
1 'polypeptide(L)'
;MKTVSIVIIAALGVLALSLVVLLCFKAYVNKLIKADHESAVEHYIAANSATVTHNADGSMTIQGYVNGVPFGYVENNTFCDGITLDGVPIGGNTFDEVLSLYYDKLNQMRSGIFYTVNYGRQSFVIDSSSFGLSTDIEAVLLEAMQIGRESDNDFLANYNRRIQVAQEGVEFTSGIYYDDDMLTQRINEISDLLDSNPVEPYITLRNLVGGGKPGVGTGGSSTDVYATTVLKIAKVDVAEAIFHNGTPGKLIDRENFKQSILNAYNIGNYTAEIDLIADDVYPTSTAEQLKSSFGRISMFYTDFETSGTNRSRNVQKAAGLLNCIEIIPGEELTYNTILGPRTEADGWLQAAGISGGKEYVDSPGGGICQVSTTLYNALLMVGPNIEITQRSHHSIPGSYIALGLDATVSSYGPDLGWINNSNSSYFIVSYADMNAKRIYCCIFGAPDANGYTYRLRSEVVEVVEPEEPIQVAEPLWPTGYQKYVIEPRNRYVVNVYRETYNSAGVLVTEEYLYQDVYKSVRGELHYGTGPSSLPKPN
;
A
#
# COMPACT_ATOMS: atom_id res chain seq x y z
N MET A 1 -16.04 -5.05 13.20
CA MET A 1 -16.59 -5.26 14.56
C MET A 1 -17.05 -6.69 14.85
N LYS A 2 -17.75 -7.42 13.95
CA LYS A 2 -18.17 -8.83 14.23
C LYS A 2 -17.01 -9.83 14.30
N THR A 3 -15.94 -9.66 13.54
CA THR A 3 -14.79 -10.60 13.49
C THR A 3 -13.90 -10.51 14.74
N VAL A 4 -13.72 -9.32 15.29
CA VAL A 4 -12.93 -9.10 16.54
C VAL A 4 -13.62 -9.72 17.75
N SER A 5 -14.97 -9.62 17.83
CA SER A 5 -15.74 -10.22 18.92
C SER A 5 -15.67 -11.76 18.92
N ILE A 6 -15.58 -12.40 17.74
CA ILE A 6 -15.46 -13.87 17.64
C ILE A 6 -14.08 -14.35 18.11
N VAL A 7 -13.03 -13.61 17.81
CA VAL A 7 -11.65 -13.96 18.23
C VAL A 7 -11.49 -13.81 19.75
N ILE A 8 -12.07 -12.77 20.35
CA ILE A 8 -12.04 -12.56 21.81
C ILE A 8 -12.84 -13.65 22.54
N ILE A 9 -14.00 -14.05 22.03
CA ILE A 9 -14.81 -15.13 22.64
C ILE A 9 -14.08 -16.48 22.51
N ALA A 10 -13.40 -16.75 21.39
CA ALA A 10 -12.61 -17.96 21.20
C ALA A 10 -11.40 -18.00 22.15
N ALA A 11 -10.69 -16.88 22.31
CA ALA A 11 -9.54 -16.78 23.24
C ALA A 11 -9.98 -16.96 24.71
N LEU A 12 -11.09 -16.37 25.14
CA LEU A 12 -11.65 -16.56 26.49
C LEU A 12 -12.13 -18.01 26.70
N GLY A 13 -12.66 -18.66 25.66
CA GLY A 13 -13.04 -20.07 25.69
C GLY A 13 -11.85 -21.02 25.87
N VAL A 14 -10.72 -20.73 25.21
CA VAL A 14 -9.47 -21.51 25.35
C VAL A 14 -8.86 -21.32 26.74
N LEU A 15 -8.85 -20.09 27.28
CA LEU A 15 -8.39 -19.79 28.64
C LEU A 15 -9.24 -20.49 29.71
N ALA A 16 -10.56 -20.48 29.57
CA ALA A 16 -11.46 -21.19 30.49
C ALA A 16 -11.28 -22.71 30.43
N LEU A 17 -11.06 -23.26 29.23
CA LEU A 17 -10.81 -24.69 29.03
C LEU A 17 -9.46 -25.12 29.65
N SER A 18 -8.40 -24.32 29.49
CA SER A 18 -7.09 -24.58 30.08
C SER A 18 -7.13 -24.52 31.61
N LEU A 19 -7.89 -23.58 32.19
CA LEU A 19 -8.08 -23.48 33.65
C LEU A 19 -8.82 -24.71 34.21
N VAL A 20 -9.87 -25.17 33.53
CA VAL A 20 -10.62 -26.38 33.92
C VAL A 20 -9.73 -27.62 33.81
N VAL A 21 -8.92 -27.76 32.77
CA VAL A 21 -7.97 -28.87 32.61
C VAL A 21 -6.93 -28.86 33.73
N LEU A 22 -6.41 -27.68 34.09
CA LEU A 22 -5.45 -27.52 35.16
C LEU A 22 -6.04 -27.92 36.53
N LEU A 23 -7.26 -27.48 36.81
CA LEU A 23 -7.97 -27.85 38.05
C LEU A 23 -8.28 -29.35 38.15
N CYS A 24 -8.71 -29.96 37.01
CA CYS A 24 -8.93 -31.40 36.93
C CYS A 24 -7.63 -32.18 37.10
N PHE A 25 -6.53 -31.71 36.51
CA PHE A 25 -5.19 -32.33 36.65
C PHE A 25 -4.70 -32.23 38.11
N LYS A 26 -4.84 -31.03 38.73
CA LYS A 26 -4.50 -30.84 40.15
C LYS A 26 -5.30 -31.80 41.06
N ALA A 27 -6.61 -31.94 40.84
CA ALA A 27 -7.45 -32.85 41.59
C ALA A 27 -7.08 -34.32 41.37
N TYR A 28 -6.69 -34.70 40.12
CA TYR A 28 -6.24 -36.05 39.79
C TYR A 28 -4.90 -36.40 40.43
N VAL A 29 -3.91 -35.48 40.35
CA VAL A 29 -2.60 -35.67 41.00
C VAL A 29 -2.72 -35.78 42.51
N ASN A 30 -3.51 -34.91 43.15
CA ASN A 30 -3.73 -35.00 44.61
C ASN A 30 -4.42 -36.32 45.00
N LYS A 31 -5.33 -36.85 44.17
CA LYS A 31 -5.97 -38.15 44.42
C LYS A 31 -4.98 -39.33 44.29
N LEU A 32 -4.06 -39.26 43.27
CA LEU A 32 -3.02 -40.29 43.10
C LEU A 32 -2.02 -40.27 44.27
N ILE A 33 -1.53 -39.08 44.63
CA ILE A 33 -0.57 -38.93 45.77
C ILE A 33 -1.18 -39.48 47.05
N LYS A 34 -2.47 -39.19 47.31
CA LYS A 34 -3.15 -39.68 48.49
C LYS A 34 -3.32 -41.22 48.50
N ALA A 35 -3.71 -41.79 47.32
CA ALA A 35 -3.93 -43.24 47.22
C ALA A 35 -2.61 -44.05 47.32
N ASP A 36 -1.53 -43.56 46.67
CA ASP A 36 -0.22 -44.20 46.70
C ASP A 36 0.38 -44.12 48.13
N HIS A 37 0.18 -42.97 48.80
CA HIS A 37 0.68 -42.79 50.17
C HIS A 37 -0.04 -43.70 51.16
N GLU A 38 -1.37 -43.81 51.12
CA GLU A 38 -2.13 -44.73 51.98
C GLU A 38 -1.71 -46.19 51.78
N SER A 39 -1.48 -46.63 50.51
CA SER A 39 -1.03 -47.98 50.18
C SER A 39 0.40 -48.27 50.68
N ALA A 40 1.31 -47.29 50.56
CA ALA A 40 2.69 -47.41 51.05
C ALA A 40 2.76 -47.48 52.57
N VAL A 41 1.91 -46.71 53.26
CA VAL A 41 1.82 -46.74 54.74
C VAL A 41 1.34 -48.10 55.22
N GLU A 42 0.30 -48.67 54.63
CA GLU A 42 -0.20 -50.01 55.01
C GLU A 42 0.85 -51.10 54.81
N HIS A 43 1.63 -51.06 53.72
CA HIS A 43 2.68 -52.02 53.42
C HIS A 43 3.83 -51.93 54.41
N TYR A 44 4.24 -50.70 54.80
CA TYR A 44 5.30 -50.47 55.77
C TYR A 44 4.93 -50.93 57.21
N ILE A 45 3.67 -50.68 57.63
CA ILE A 45 3.13 -51.13 58.89
C ILE A 45 3.24 -52.66 59.01
N ALA A 46 2.87 -53.37 57.91
CA ALA A 46 2.95 -54.82 57.86
C ALA A 46 4.40 -55.36 57.97
N ALA A 47 5.40 -54.66 57.42
CA ALA A 47 6.78 -55.07 57.33
C ALA A 47 7.62 -54.70 58.54
N ASN A 48 7.33 -53.59 59.25
CA ASN A 48 8.22 -53.03 60.29
C ASN A 48 7.56 -52.83 61.66
N SER A 49 6.40 -53.37 61.92
CA SER A 49 5.69 -53.21 63.20
C SER A 49 5.45 -51.73 63.59
N ALA A 50 5.31 -50.84 62.60
CA ALA A 50 5.02 -49.43 62.84
C ALA A 50 3.55 -49.23 63.12
N THR A 51 3.18 -48.22 63.91
CA THR A 51 1.80 -47.79 64.16
C THR A 51 1.55 -46.48 63.41
N VAL A 52 0.53 -46.42 62.63
CA VAL A 52 0.09 -45.19 61.95
C VAL A 52 -1.26 -44.74 62.58
N THR A 53 -1.32 -43.50 63.00
CA THR A 53 -2.52 -42.86 63.54
C THR A 53 -2.92 -41.71 62.58
N HIS A 54 -4.12 -41.81 62.02
CA HIS A 54 -4.67 -40.69 61.24
C HIS A 54 -5.28 -39.65 62.20
N ASN A 55 -4.81 -38.42 62.10
CA ASN A 55 -5.25 -37.30 62.93
C ASN A 55 -6.49 -36.62 62.33
N ALA A 56 -7.21 -35.89 63.16
CA ALA A 56 -8.42 -35.20 62.75
C ALA A 56 -8.16 -34.05 61.77
N ASP A 57 -6.94 -33.53 61.70
CA ASP A 57 -6.49 -32.49 60.80
C ASP A 57 -5.98 -33.04 59.44
N GLY A 58 -6.13 -34.36 59.23
CA GLY A 58 -5.69 -35.04 58.01
C GLY A 58 -4.19 -35.40 57.97
N SER A 59 -3.45 -35.09 59.00
CA SER A 59 -2.07 -35.56 59.18
C SER A 59 -2.00 -37.00 59.67
N MET A 60 -0.85 -37.64 59.53
CA MET A 60 -0.61 -38.99 60.04
C MET A 60 0.55 -38.97 61.01
N THR A 61 0.36 -39.57 62.22
CA THR A 61 1.41 -39.83 63.15
C THR A 61 1.93 -41.23 62.94
N ILE A 62 3.22 -41.39 62.63
CA ILE A 62 3.89 -42.64 62.33
C ILE A 62 4.90 -42.89 63.50
N GLN A 63 4.75 -44.03 64.15
CA GLN A 63 5.64 -44.43 65.25
C GLN A 63 6.05 -45.89 65.08
N GLY A 64 7.31 -46.23 65.30
CA GLY A 64 7.82 -47.60 65.20
C GLY A 64 9.18 -47.79 65.82
N TYR A 65 9.71 -49.01 65.62
CA TYR A 65 11.07 -49.37 66.09
C TYR A 65 11.85 -49.98 64.95
N VAL A 66 13.09 -49.57 64.75
CA VAL A 66 14.02 -50.19 63.81
C VAL A 66 15.27 -50.61 64.62
N ASN A 67 15.58 -51.92 64.65
CA ASN A 67 16.66 -52.46 65.42
C ASN A 67 16.63 -52.05 66.91
N GLY A 68 15.45 -51.90 67.47
CA GLY A 68 15.25 -51.50 68.89
C GLY A 68 15.35 -50.00 69.18
N VAL A 69 15.53 -49.19 68.14
CA VAL A 69 15.58 -47.72 68.27
C VAL A 69 14.20 -47.18 67.90
N PRO A 70 13.51 -46.40 68.76
CA PRO A 70 12.24 -45.79 68.42
C PRO A 70 12.43 -44.65 67.43
N PHE A 71 11.52 -44.56 66.46
CA PHE A 71 11.39 -43.39 65.58
C PHE A 71 9.95 -42.97 65.57
N GLY A 72 9.73 -41.68 65.24
CA GLY A 72 8.41 -41.14 65.05
C GLY A 72 8.42 -39.75 64.42
N TYR A 73 7.47 -39.50 63.54
CA TYR A 73 7.30 -38.20 62.97
C TYR A 73 5.82 -38.00 62.56
N VAL A 74 5.43 -36.75 62.33
CA VAL A 74 4.13 -36.40 61.82
C VAL A 74 4.27 -36.13 60.33
N GLU A 75 3.57 -36.92 59.51
CA GLU A 75 3.44 -36.67 58.08
C GLU A 75 2.26 -35.75 57.86
N ASN A 76 2.53 -34.55 57.44
CA ASN A 76 1.56 -33.52 57.11
C ASN A 76 1.85 -32.95 55.71
N ASN A 77 0.94 -32.16 55.18
CA ASN A 77 1.08 -31.55 53.84
C ASN A 77 1.93 -30.28 53.85
N THR A 78 2.96 -30.19 54.68
CA THR A 78 3.86 -29.04 54.76
C THR A 78 5.27 -29.38 54.26
N PHE A 79 6.03 -28.39 53.80
CA PHE A 79 7.44 -28.55 53.46
C PHE A 79 8.24 -28.98 54.70
N CYS A 80 9.27 -29.78 54.47
CA CYS A 80 10.19 -30.17 55.56
C CYS A 80 10.96 -28.97 56.11
N ASP A 81 11.26 -29.00 57.42
CA ASP A 81 12.16 -28.01 58.03
C ASP A 81 13.54 -28.04 57.33
N GLY A 82 14.15 -26.88 57.19
CA GLY A 82 15.44 -26.71 56.52
C GLY A 82 15.33 -26.46 55.00
N ILE A 83 14.13 -26.50 54.39
CA ILE A 83 13.95 -26.13 53.01
C ILE A 83 13.81 -24.61 52.90
N THR A 84 14.58 -24.03 52.01
CA THR A 84 14.50 -22.61 51.63
C THR A 84 14.14 -22.45 50.15
N LEU A 85 13.43 -21.38 49.81
CA LEU A 85 13.09 -20.97 48.45
C LEU A 85 13.54 -19.52 48.26
N ASP A 86 14.40 -19.28 47.28
CA ASP A 86 15.00 -17.96 47.03
C ASP A 86 15.54 -17.29 48.31
N GLY A 87 16.21 -18.07 49.17
CA GLY A 87 16.77 -17.64 50.46
C GLY A 87 15.74 -17.50 51.60
N VAL A 88 14.46 -17.78 51.36
CA VAL A 88 13.38 -17.68 52.37
C VAL A 88 13.03 -19.07 52.92
N PRO A 89 13.06 -19.31 54.25
CA PRO A 89 12.61 -20.59 54.83
C PRO A 89 11.12 -20.83 54.55
N ILE A 90 10.82 -22.02 54.02
CA ILE A 90 9.44 -22.44 53.72
C ILE A 90 9.01 -23.66 54.53
N GLY A 91 9.89 -24.24 55.33
CA GLY A 91 9.56 -25.36 56.20
C GLY A 91 8.36 -25.08 57.10
N GLY A 92 7.50 -26.07 57.27
CA GLY A 92 6.27 -25.96 58.06
C GLY A 92 5.08 -25.31 57.33
N ASN A 93 5.29 -24.64 56.20
CA ASN A 93 4.20 -24.10 55.39
C ASN A 93 3.66 -25.16 54.44
N THR A 94 2.39 -25.02 54.05
CA THR A 94 1.77 -25.84 53.02
C THR A 94 2.16 -25.35 51.60
N PHE A 95 1.97 -26.22 50.60
CA PHE A 95 2.19 -25.87 49.19
C PHE A 95 1.39 -24.63 48.75
N ASP A 96 0.09 -24.58 49.10
CA ASP A 96 -0.79 -23.50 48.72
C ASP A 96 -0.43 -22.15 49.39
N GLU A 97 0.04 -22.19 50.66
CA GLU A 97 0.51 -20.98 51.36
C GLU A 97 1.73 -20.37 50.69
N VAL A 98 2.76 -21.19 50.38
CA VAL A 98 3.97 -20.69 49.70
C VAL A 98 3.66 -20.23 48.29
N LEU A 99 2.85 -20.98 47.53
CA LEU A 99 2.43 -20.62 46.20
C LEU A 99 1.70 -19.27 46.19
N SER A 100 0.77 -19.06 47.14
CA SER A 100 0.02 -17.79 47.25
C SER A 100 0.95 -16.61 47.51
N LEU A 101 1.89 -16.74 48.46
CA LEU A 101 2.88 -15.69 48.74
C LEU A 101 3.75 -15.36 47.53
N TYR A 102 4.12 -16.38 46.74
CA TYR A 102 4.92 -16.17 45.55
C TYR A 102 4.14 -15.47 44.46
N TYR A 103 2.87 -15.83 44.19
CA TYR A 103 2.01 -15.14 43.25
C TYR A 103 1.70 -13.70 43.66
N ASP A 104 1.57 -13.42 44.95
CA ASP A 104 1.42 -12.05 45.47
C ASP A 104 2.65 -11.21 45.12
N LYS A 105 3.86 -11.72 45.29
CA LYS A 105 5.12 -11.08 44.92
C LYS A 105 5.17 -10.86 43.39
N LEU A 106 4.82 -11.85 42.58
CA LEU A 106 4.76 -11.74 41.14
C LEU A 106 3.74 -10.68 40.67
N ASN A 107 2.57 -10.60 41.31
CA ASN A 107 1.57 -9.60 41.03
C ASN A 107 2.01 -8.19 41.43
N GLN A 108 2.73 -8.03 42.52
CA GLN A 108 3.36 -6.76 42.90
C GLN A 108 4.38 -6.32 41.84
N MET A 109 5.21 -7.23 41.37
CA MET A 109 6.18 -6.96 40.31
C MET A 109 5.45 -6.56 39.02
N ARG A 110 4.40 -7.31 38.59
CA ARG A 110 3.58 -6.97 37.43
C ARG A 110 2.98 -5.55 37.53
N SER A 111 2.45 -5.19 38.70
CA SER A 111 1.87 -3.85 38.90
C SER A 111 2.91 -2.73 38.93
N GLY A 112 4.17 -3.05 39.17
CA GLY A 112 5.28 -2.10 39.19
C GLY A 112 5.92 -1.83 37.86
N ILE A 113 5.69 -2.67 36.82
CA ILE A 113 6.28 -2.50 35.50
C ILE A 113 5.46 -1.46 34.70
N PHE A 114 6.09 -0.31 34.47
CA PHE A 114 5.49 0.80 33.75
C PHE A 114 6.58 1.68 33.12
N TYR A 115 7.03 1.33 31.94
CA TYR A 115 8.02 2.12 31.21
C TYR A 115 7.35 3.20 30.38
N THR A 116 7.86 4.44 30.48
CA THR A 116 7.47 5.55 29.62
C THR A 116 8.46 5.63 28.47
N VAL A 117 7.99 5.46 27.25
CA VAL A 117 8.80 5.46 26.03
C VAL A 117 8.54 6.76 25.28
N ASN A 118 9.58 7.58 25.10
CA ASN A 118 9.47 8.91 24.51
C ASN A 118 10.09 8.98 23.11
N TYR A 119 9.40 9.67 22.20
CA TYR A 119 9.93 10.07 20.90
C TYR A 119 9.43 11.46 20.51
N GLY A 120 10.30 12.45 20.53
CA GLY A 120 9.95 13.83 20.29
C GLY A 120 8.90 14.36 21.29
N ARG A 121 7.65 14.56 20.84
CA ARG A 121 6.53 15.00 21.69
C ARG A 121 5.53 13.87 22.00
N GLN A 122 5.81 12.68 21.55
CA GLN A 122 4.94 11.53 21.75
C GLN A 122 5.50 10.66 22.89
N SER A 123 4.61 10.08 23.69
CA SER A 123 4.95 9.16 24.75
C SER A 123 4.05 7.93 24.68
N PHE A 124 4.63 6.77 24.87
CA PHE A 124 3.97 5.48 24.88
C PHE A 124 4.24 4.76 26.19
N VAL A 125 3.46 3.74 26.48
CA VAL A 125 3.62 2.93 27.69
C VAL A 125 3.89 1.47 27.30
N ILE A 126 4.87 0.87 27.99
CA ILE A 126 5.10 -0.57 28.03
C ILE A 126 4.90 -1.01 29.47
N ASP A 127 3.83 -1.75 29.72
CA ASP A 127 3.51 -2.32 31.03
C ASP A 127 3.76 -3.83 31.08
N SER A 128 3.44 -4.45 32.22
CA SER A 128 3.66 -5.87 32.44
C SER A 128 2.92 -6.80 31.46
N SER A 129 1.84 -6.33 30.81
CA SER A 129 1.10 -7.13 29.82
C SER A 129 1.93 -7.40 28.57
N SER A 130 2.88 -6.50 28.27
CA SER A 130 3.82 -6.62 27.16
C SER A 130 4.94 -7.63 27.40
N PHE A 131 5.13 -8.08 28.65
CA PHE A 131 6.19 -9.02 29.03
C PHE A 131 5.75 -10.47 29.11
N GLY A 132 4.44 -10.77 29.18
CA GLY A 132 3.95 -12.13 29.31
C GLY A 132 4.61 -12.91 30.46
N LEU A 133 4.78 -12.25 31.62
CA LEU A 133 5.55 -12.83 32.75
C LEU A 133 5.00 -14.18 33.19
N SER A 134 5.88 -15.18 33.27
CA SER A 134 5.64 -16.54 33.73
C SER A 134 6.62 -16.95 34.81
N THR A 135 6.38 -18.08 35.44
CA THR A 135 7.25 -18.63 36.52
C THR A 135 7.19 -20.13 36.52
N ASP A 136 8.25 -20.77 37.00
CA ASP A 136 8.36 -22.21 37.20
C ASP A 136 8.06 -22.63 38.66
N ILE A 137 7.55 -21.69 39.47
CA ILE A 137 7.33 -21.88 40.91
C ILE A 137 6.58 -23.17 41.27
N GLU A 138 5.54 -23.53 40.50
CA GLU A 138 4.75 -24.75 40.79
C GLU A 138 5.60 -26.01 40.66
N ALA A 139 6.45 -26.07 39.60
CA ALA A 139 7.37 -27.22 39.41
C ALA A 139 8.42 -27.30 40.51
N VAL A 140 9.00 -26.14 40.87
CA VAL A 140 10.00 -26.04 41.97
C VAL A 140 9.38 -26.46 43.31
N LEU A 141 8.18 -26.00 43.63
CA LEU A 141 7.49 -26.39 44.88
C LEU A 141 7.10 -27.86 44.87
N LEU A 142 6.73 -28.44 43.73
CA LEU A 142 6.46 -29.89 43.64
C LEU A 142 7.73 -30.69 43.93
N GLU A 143 8.87 -30.27 43.41
CA GLU A 143 10.16 -30.92 43.71
C GLU A 143 10.53 -30.77 45.17
N ALA A 144 10.41 -29.57 45.75
CA ALA A 144 10.69 -29.31 47.16
C ALA A 144 9.77 -30.12 48.09
N MET A 145 8.51 -30.36 47.72
CA MET A 145 7.56 -31.14 48.47
C MET A 145 7.92 -32.64 48.51
N GLN A 146 8.70 -33.14 47.56
CA GLN A 146 9.16 -34.53 47.55
C GLN A 146 10.28 -34.81 48.58
N ILE A 147 10.97 -33.77 49.06
CA ILE A 147 12.03 -33.91 50.05
C ILE A 147 11.48 -34.54 51.34
N GLY A 148 12.12 -35.63 51.75
CA GLY A 148 11.70 -36.43 52.92
C GLY A 148 10.42 -37.26 52.66
N ARG A 149 10.07 -37.46 51.36
CA ARG A 149 8.98 -38.29 50.84
C ARG A 149 9.44 -39.08 49.61
N GLU A 150 10.76 -39.26 49.45
CA GLU A 150 11.34 -39.89 48.25
C GLU A 150 11.06 -41.40 48.17
N SER A 151 10.66 -42.04 49.27
CA SER A 151 10.40 -43.48 49.33
C SER A 151 8.97 -43.77 49.80
N ASP A 152 8.19 -44.44 48.99
CA ASP A 152 6.81 -44.86 49.30
C ASP A 152 6.76 -46.04 50.31
N ASN A 153 7.88 -46.76 50.49
CA ASN A 153 7.94 -48.01 51.26
C ASN A 153 8.97 -47.98 52.42
N ASP A 154 9.76 -46.90 52.55
CA ASP A 154 10.77 -46.77 53.58
C ASP A 154 10.61 -45.47 54.39
N PHE A 155 9.71 -45.52 55.38
CA PHE A 155 9.45 -44.37 56.25
C PHE A 155 10.65 -43.98 57.12
N LEU A 156 11.56 -44.93 57.43
CA LEU A 156 12.76 -44.60 58.13
C LEU A 156 13.74 -43.79 57.26
N ALA A 157 13.89 -44.16 56.03
CA ALA A 157 14.69 -43.37 55.09
C ALA A 157 14.14 -41.93 54.95
N ASN A 158 12.81 -41.77 54.76
CA ASN A 158 12.17 -40.46 54.75
C ASN A 158 12.39 -39.68 56.03
N TYR A 159 12.24 -40.32 57.20
CA TYR A 159 12.53 -39.71 58.52
C TYR A 159 13.98 -39.22 58.63
N ASN A 160 14.94 -40.05 58.27
CA ASN A 160 16.37 -39.70 58.33
C ASN A 160 16.67 -38.55 57.35
N ARG A 161 16.05 -38.56 56.18
CA ARG A 161 16.18 -37.49 55.19
C ARG A 161 15.65 -36.16 55.75
N ARG A 162 14.49 -36.14 56.39
CA ARG A 162 13.93 -34.96 57.06
C ARG A 162 14.87 -34.39 58.15
N ILE A 163 15.47 -35.24 58.98
CA ILE A 163 16.48 -34.81 59.99
C ILE A 163 17.69 -34.20 59.27
N GLN A 164 18.20 -34.86 58.25
CA GLN A 164 19.36 -34.37 57.52
C GLN A 164 19.06 -32.99 56.91
N VAL A 165 17.92 -32.82 56.23
CA VAL A 165 17.54 -31.56 55.61
C VAL A 165 17.33 -30.45 56.66
N ALA A 166 16.75 -30.77 57.82
CA ALA A 166 16.58 -29.78 58.88
C ALA A 166 17.92 -29.28 59.42
N GLN A 167 19.01 -30.13 59.38
CA GLN A 167 20.34 -29.78 59.86
C GLN A 167 21.24 -29.11 58.81
N GLU A 168 21.19 -29.59 57.57
CA GLU A 168 22.09 -29.18 56.49
C GLU A 168 21.45 -28.09 55.55
N GLY A 169 20.15 -28.05 55.53
CA GLY A 169 19.38 -27.19 54.60
C GLY A 169 19.32 -27.75 53.17
N VAL A 170 18.30 -27.35 52.43
CA VAL A 170 18.20 -27.51 50.96
C VAL A 170 17.61 -26.25 50.38
N GLU A 171 18.33 -25.64 49.44
CA GLU A 171 17.93 -24.43 48.78
C GLU A 171 17.30 -24.75 47.43
N PHE A 172 16.12 -24.19 47.17
CA PHE A 172 15.45 -24.15 45.87
C PHE A 172 15.43 -22.72 45.36
N THR A 173 15.52 -22.57 44.04
CA THR A 173 15.42 -21.27 43.39
C THR A 173 14.34 -21.34 42.33
N SER A 174 13.54 -20.27 42.23
CA SER A 174 12.51 -20.13 41.21
C SER A 174 12.87 -19.05 40.23
N GLY A 175 12.41 -19.19 38.97
CA GLY A 175 12.61 -18.21 37.91
C GLY A 175 11.35 -17.39 37.65
N ILE A 176 11.54 -16.11 37.34
CA ILE A 176 10.51 -15.30 36.69
C ILE A 176 11.02 -15.02 35.28
N TYR A 177 10.25 -15.41 34.27
CA TYR A 177 10.60 -15.36 32.89
C TYR A 177 9.67 -14.38 32.17
N TYR A 178 10.19 -13.68 31.16
CA TYR A 178 9.38 -12.88 30.24
C TYR A 178 9.27 -13.59 28.89
N ASP A 179 8.18 -13.31 28.16
CA ASP A 179 7.96 -13.77 26.79
C ASP A 179 8.60 -12.76 25.83
N ASP A 180 9.66 -13.17 25.15
CA ASP A 180 10.42 -12.35 24.23
C ASP A 180 9.60 -11.94 22.99
N ASP A 181 8.69 -12.81 22.54
CA ASP A 181 7.84 -12.54 21.37
C ASP A 181 6.81 -11.47 21.71
N MET A 182 6.19 -11.51 22.88
CA MET A 182 5.24 -10.48 23.33
C MET A 182 5.90 -9.11 23.46
N LEU A 183 7.08 -9.05 24.07
CA LEU A 183 7.83 -7.79 24.18
C LEU A 183 8.23 -7.27 22.80
N THR A 184 8.73 -8.13 21.92
CA THR A 184 9.10 -7.79 20.55
C THR A 184 7.90 -7.30 19.75
N GLN A 185 6.75 -7.95 19.87
CA GLN A 185 5.52 -7.50 19.24
C GLN A 185 5.15 -6.09 19.68
N ARG A 186 5.18 -5.80 20.98
CA ARG A 186 4.85 -4.47 21.51
C ARG A 186 5.82 -3.38 21.02
N ILE A 187 7.10 -3.69 20.96
CA ILE A 187 8.14 -2.81 20.42
C ILE A 187 7.84 -2.51 18.93
N ASN A 188 7.52 -3.53 18.14
CA ASN A 188 7.17 -3.35 16.74
C ASN A 188 5.92 -2.48 16.55
N GLU A 189 4.87 -2.71 17.35
CA GLU A 189 3.64 -1.88 17.30
C GLU A 189 3.94 -0.38 17.51
N ILE A 190 4.77 -0.05 18.49
CA ILE A 190 5.17 1.33 18.77
C ILE A 190 6.05 1.88 17.65
N SER A 191 7.02 1.10 17.19
CA SER A 191 7.95 1.50 16.14
C SER A 191 7.24 1.75 14.81
N ASP A 192 6.30 0.88 14.40
CA ASP A 192 5.52 1.02 13.17
C ASP A 192 4.64 2.28 13.15
N LEU A 193 4.22 2.78 14.32
CA LEU A 193 3.51 4.05 14.44
C LEU A 193 4.42 5.28 14.26
N LEU A 194 5.72 5.12 14.48
CA LEU A 194 6.72 6.19 14.47
C LEU A 194 7.57 6.20 13.20
N ASP A 195 7.71 5.04 12.56
CA ASP A 195 8.45 4.90 11.33
C ASP A 195 7.80 5.71 10.20
N SER A 196 8.61 6.32 9.38
CA SER A 196 8.16 7.03 8.19
C SER A 196 9.08 6.74 7.01
N ASN A 197 8.48 6.53 5.84
CA ASN A 197 9.23 6.40 4.61
C ASN A 197 9.81 7.75 4.17
N PRO A 198 10.95 7.76 3.49
CA PRO A 198 11.45 8.97 2.85
C PRO A 198 10.47 9.43 1.76
N VAL A 199 10.37 10.73 1.59
CA VAL A 199 9.69 11.32 0.44
C VAL A 199 10.73 11.50 -0.66
N GLU A 200 10.52 10.84 -1.81
CA GLU A 200 11.40 11.02 -2.97
C GLU A 200 11.31 12.45 -3.53
N PRO A 201 12.37 12.98 -4.14
CA PRO A 201 12.30 14.22 -4.87
C PRO A 201 11.23 14.14 -5.97
N TYR A 202 10.52 15.23 -6.21
CA TYR A 202 9.44 15.26 -7.19
C TYR A 202 9.41 16.56 -7.97
N ILE A 203 8.62 16.57 -9.06
CA ILE A 203 8.46 17.72 -9.94
C ILE A 203 7.00 18.17 -9.89
N THR A 204 6.79 19.47 -9.86
CA THR A 204 5.49 20.08 -10.13
C THR A 204 5.59 21.03 -11.31
N LEU A 205 4.50 21.21 -12.05
CA LEU A 205 4.45 22.19 -13.13
C LEU A 205 3.58 23.39 -12.74
N ARG A 206 4.08 24.59 -13.06
CA ARG A 206 3.33 25.84 -12.98
C ARG A 206 2.99 26.33 -14.38
N ASN A 207 1.71 26.57 -14.66
CA ASN A 207 1.25 27.12 -15.93
C ASN A 207 1.59 28.62 -16.02
N LEU A 208 2.21 29.05 -17.14
CA LEU A 208 2.62 30.43 -17.38
C LEU A 208 1.74 31.16 -18.39
N VAL A 209 0.92 30.44 -19.18
CA VAL A 209 0.12 31.03 -20.27
C VAL A 209 -1.37 31.22 -19.93
N GLY A 210 -1.81 30.77 -18.76
CA GLY A 210 -3.20 30.86 -18.31
C GLY A 210 -4.15 29.85 -18.97
N GLY A 211 -5.40 29.79 -18.50
CA GLY A 211 -6.47 28.97 -19.11
C GLY A 211 -6.55 27.51 -18.64
N GLY A 212 -5.63 27.02 -17.80
CA GLY A 212 -5.68 25.70 -17.20
C GLY A 212 -6.35 25.69 -15.83
N LYS A 213 -6.72 24.51 -15.31
CA LYS A 213 -6.94 24.33 -13.87
C LYS A 213 -5.64 24.73 -13.16
N PRO A 214 -5.69 25.36 -11.95
CA PRO A 214 -4.47 25.49 -11.14
C PRO A 214 -3.83 24.10 -11.07
N GLY A 215 -2.56 23.98 -11.46
CA GLY A 215 -1.88 22.71 -11.45
C GLY A 215 -2.15 22.03 -10.10
N VAL A 216 -2.64 20.81 -10.12
CA VAL A 216 -2.76 19.97 -8.94
C VAL A 216 -1.35 19.49 -8.60
N GLY A 217 -0.50 20.45 -8.23
CA GLY A 217 0.70 20.14 -7.50
C GLY A 217 0.26 19.90 -6.06
N THR A 218 0.35 18.68 -5.59
CA THR A 218 0.24 18.37 -4.16
C THR A 218 1.19 19.32 -3.44
N GLY A 219 0.62 20.23 -2.63
CA GLY A 219 1.28 21.38 -2.06
C GLY A 219 2.57 21.05 -1.30
N GLY A 220 3.69 21.15 -2.00
CA GLY A 220 4.99 21.23 -1.37
C GLY A 220 5.17 22.61 -0.72
N SER A 221 5.76 22.64 0.45
CA SER A 221 6.16 23.88 1.10
C SER A 221 7.11 24.67 0.19
N SER A 222 6.99 25.97 0.14
CA SER A 222 7.90 26.84 -0.64
C SER A 222 9.37 26.74 -0.21
N THR A 223 9.66 26.08 0.92
CA THR A 223 11.00 25.87 1.47
C THR A 223 11.74 24.69 0.85
N ASP A 224 11.04 23.81 0.11
CA ASP A 224 11.60 22.54 -0.41
C ASP A 224 12.00 22.64 -1.89
N VAL A 225 11.91 23.81 -2.49
CA VAL A 225 12.28 24.02 -3.91
C VAL A 225 13.79 23.98 -4.06
N TYR A 226 14.30 22.98 -4.83
CA TYR A 226 15.69 22.90 -5.23
C TYR A 226 16.02 23.84 -6.38
N ALA A 227 15.21 23.82 -7.44
CA ALA A 227 15.43 24.61 -8.67
C ALA A 227 14.16 24.71 -9.51
N THR A 228 14.18 25.61 -10.49
CA THR A 228 13.13 25.71 -11.51
C THR A 228 13.71 25.66 -12.93
N THR A 229 12.89 25.31 -13.91
CA THR A 229 13.24 25.31 -15.35
C THR A 229 12.03 25.75 -16.17
N VAL A 230 12.20 26.79 -16.97
CA VAL A 230 11.13 27.27 -17.88
C VAL A 230 11.04 26.38 -19.11
N LEU A 231 9.82 25.87 -19.40
CA LEU A 231 9.53 25.02 -20.53
C LEU A 231 8.95 25.86 -21.67
N LYS A 232 9.67 25.86 -22.81
CA LYS A 232 9.33 26.68 -23.97
C LYS A 232 8.73 25.83 -25.09
N ILE A 233 7.66 26.34 -25.72
CA ILE A 233 7.09 25.84 -26.98
C ILE A 233 7.03 27.02 -27.96
N ALA A 234 7.54 26.84 -29.17
CA ALA A 234 7.58 27.89 -30.21
C ALA A 234 8.13 29.25 -29.69
N LYS A 235 9.14 29.22 -28.83
CA LYS A 235 9.79 30.37 -28.15
C LYS A 235 8.92 31.08 -27.08
N VAL A 236 7.76 30.54 -26.76
CA VAL A 236 6.86 31.02 -25.70
C VAL A 236 7.15 30.24 -24.39
N ASP A 237 7.20 30.95 -23.27
CA ASP A 237 7.31 30.38 -21.94
C ASP A 237 5.94 29.83 -21.54
N VAL A 238 5.73 28.50 -21.65
CA VAL A 238 4.42 27.87 -21.51
C VAL A 238 4.18 27.35 -20.11
N ALA A 239 5.21 26.78 -19.50
CA ALA A 239 5.17 26.22 -18.16
C ALA A 239 6.51 26.38 -17.46
N GLU A 240 6.54 26.19 -16.14
CA GLU A 240 7.75 26.12 -15.35
C GLU A 240 7.75 24.80 -14.56
N ALA A 241 8.79 24.02 -14.73
CA ALA A 241 9.05 22.85 -13.91
C ALA A 241 9.74 23.28 -12.60
N ILE A 242 9.19 22.87 -11.49
CA ILE A 242 9.67 23.16 -10.13
C ILE A 242 10.13 21.82 -9.54
N PHE A 243 11.42 21.71 -9.23
CA PHE A 243 12.04 20.53 -8.65
C PHE A 243 12.07 20.69 -7.14
N HIS A 244 11.51 19.72 -6.43
CA HIS A 244 11.44 19.69 -4.98
C HIS A 244 12.45 18.69 -4.42
N ASN A 245 13.09 19.05 -3.30
CA ASN A 245 13.92 18.12 -2.56
C ASN A 245 13.06 17.02 -1.92
N GLY A 246 13.61 15.82 -1.87
CA GLY A 246 13.08 14.78 -1.02
C GLY A 246 13.34 15.08 0.45
N THR A 247 12.62 14.42 1.33
CA THR A 247 12.85 14.50 2.78
C THR A 247 13.16 13.12 3.35
N PRO A 248 14.12 13.01 4.28
CA PRO A 248 14.39 11.75 4.94
C PRO A 248 13.16 11.24 5.70
N GLY A 249 12.95 9.95 5.68
CA GLY A 249 12.11 9.23 6.61
C GLY A 249 12.84 8.93 7.91
N LYS A 250 12.18 8.27 8.83
CA LYS A 250 12.71 7.83 10.11
C LYS A 250 12.42 6.35 10.31
N LEU A 251 13.38 5.63 10.86
CA LEU A 251 13.24 4.22 11.23
C LEU A 251 13.71 4.06 12.67
N ILE A 252 12.83 3.59 13.55
CA ILE A 252 13.17 3.34 14.95
C ILE A 252 14.18 2.19 15.05
N ASP A 253 15.25 2.41 15.79
CA ASP A 253 16.21 1.35 16.14
C ASP A 253 15.57 0.40 17.17
N ARG A 254 14.88 -0.62 16.65
CA ARG A 254 14.12 -1.60 17.45
C ARG A 254 15.02 -2.41 18.38
N GLU A 255 16.27 -2.68 17.97
CA GLU A 255 17.21 -3.42 18.79
C GLU A 255 17.65 -2.58 19.99
N ASN A 256 18.02 -1.33 19.77
CA ASN A 256 18.35 -0.40 20.86
C ASN A 256 17.17 -0.19 21.79
N PHE A 257 15.95 -0.07 21.23
CA PHE A 257 14.73 0.05 22.02
C PHE A 257 14.54 -1.16 22.93
N LYS A 258 14.62 -2.39 22.40
CA LYS A 258 14.49 -3.63 23.16
C LYS A 258 15.56 -3.73 24.25
N GLN A 259 16.81 -3.46 23.91
CA GLN A 259 17.92 -3.51 24.87
C GLN A 259 17.76 -2.48 25.99
N SER A 260 17.25 -1.30 25.71
CA SER A 260 16.98 -0.27 26.71
C SER A 260 15.93 -0.73 27.74
N ILE A 261 14.86 -1.35 27.28
CA ILE A 261 13.83 -1.96 28.15
C ILE A 261 14.45 -3.10 28.99
N LEU A 262 15.16 -4.04 28.36
CA LEU A 262 15.73 -5.19 29.05
C LEU A 262 16.82 -4.81 30.06
N ASN A 263 17.62 -3.80 29.75
CA ASN A 263 18.60 -3.27 30.69
C ASN A 263 17.93 -2.70 31.95
N ALA A 264 16.86 -1.90 31.77
CA ALA A 264 16.09 -1.37 32.88
C ALA A 264 15.41 -2.50 33.69
N TYR A 265 14.83 -3.48 33.02
CA TYR A 265 14.22 -4.66 33.65
C TYR A 265 15.20 -5.46 34.48
N ASN A 266 16.39 -5.78 33.95
CA ASN A 266 17.40 -6.61 34.60
C ASN A 266 18.00 -5.97 35.84
N ILE A 267 18.06 -4.64 35.92
CA ILE A 267 18.52 -3.92 37.13
C ILE A 267 17.39 -3.60 38.11
N GLY A 268 16.15 -4.05 37.84
CA GLY A 268 14.98 -3.82 38.68
C GLY A 268 14.41 -2.39 38.63
N ASN A 269 14.79 -1.58 37.62
CA ASN A 269 14.21 -0.27 37.40
C ASN A 269 12.97 -0.40 36.50
N TYR A 270 11.83 -0.72 37.10
CA TYR A 270 10.58 -1.02 36.40
C TYR A 270 9.78 0.21 35.95
N THR A 271 10.24 1.41 36.26
CA THR A 271 9.58 2.68 35.95
C THR A 271 10.48 3.64 35.14
N ALA A 272 11.45 3.10 34.41
CA ALA A 272 12.37 3.90 33.63
C ALA A 272 11.65 4.69 32.50
N GLU A 273 12.18 5.90 32.24
CA GLU A 273 11.89 6.63 31.01
C GLU A 273 12.91 6.26 29.95
N ILE A 274 12.46 5.96 28.74
CA ILE A 274 13.28 5.48 27.63
C ILE A 274 13.07 6.39 26.44
N ASP A 275 14.12 7.07 26.00
CA ASP A 275 14.11 7.89 24.80
C ASP A 275 14.48 7.04 23.58
N LEU A 276 13.62 7.02 22.56
CA LEU A 276 13.84 6.26 21.35
C LEU A 276 14.83 6.94 20.41
N ILE A 277 15.66 6.13 19.78
CA ILE A 277 16.58 6.52 18.72
C ILE A 277 15.98 6.10 17.39
N ALA A 278 16.04 7.01 16.40
CA ALA A 278 15.63 6.71 15.04
C ALA A 278 16.73 7.12 14.06
N ASP A 279 16.94 6.26 13.08
CA ASP A 279 17.85 6.51 11.97
C ASP A 279 17.14 7.26 10.84
N ASP A 280 17.89 8.09 10.11
CA ASP A 280 17.40 8.74 8.90
C ASP A 280 17.44 7.76 7.74
N VAL A 281 16.30 7.56 7.08
CA VAL A 281 16.19 6.83 5.81
C VAL A 281 16.12 7.84 4.69
N TYR A 282 17.16 7.91 3.88
CA TYR A 282 17.25 8.91 2.82
C TYR A 282 16.54 8.46 1.54
N PRO A 283 16.02 9.41 0.74
CA PRO A 283 15.53 9.14 -0.61
C PRO A 283 16.57 8.42 -1.47
N THR A 284 16.10 7.65 -2.45
CA THR A 284 16.97 6.88 -3.36
C THR A 284 17.59 7.75 -4.45
N SER A 285 17.03 8.94 -4.68
CA SER A 285 17.48 9.91 -5.67
C SER A 285 17.59 11.33 -5.07
N THR A 286 18.18 12.25 -5.83
CA THR A 286 18.28 13.66 -5.46
C THR A 286 17.53 14.55 -6.43
N ALA A 287 17.11 15.73 -6.00
CA ALA A 287 16.48 16.73 -6.88
C ALA A 287 17.42 17.19 -8.01
N GLU A 288 18.73 17.16 -7.79
CA GLU A 288 19.73 17.46 -8.81
C GLU A 288 19.77 16.38 -9.91
N GLN A 289 19.74 15.10 -9.55
CA GLN A 289 19.63 13.99 -10.50
C GLN A 289 18.34 14.08 -11.28
N LEU A 290 17.22 14.33 -10.60
CA LEU A 290 15.91 14.48 -11.22
C LEU A 290 15.91 15.64 -12.24
N LYS A 291 16.47 16.79 -11.89
CA LYS A 291 16.61 17.93 -12.80
C LYS A 291 17.52 17.64 -13.98
N SER A 292 18.64 16.97 -13.77
CA SER A 292 19.61 16.65 -14.84
C SER A 292 19.07 15.67 -15.88
N SER A 293 18.16 14.78 -15.47
CA SER A 293 17.48 13.80 -16.34
C SER A 293 16.17 14.31 -16.91
N PHE A 294 15.71 15.52 -16.57
CA PHE A 294 14.44 16.04 -17.04
C PHE A 294 14.56 16.77 -18.36
N GLY A 295 13.79 16.36 -19.36
CA GLY A 295 13.79 16.97 -20.68
C GLY A 295 12.50 16.75 -21.46
N ARG A 296 12.43 17.34 -22.66
CA ARG A 296 11.34 17.05 -23.58
C ARG A 296 11.59 15.72 -24.29
N ILE A 297 10.68 14.77 -24.08
CA ILE A 297 10.73 13.42 -24.65
C ILE A 297 10.14 13.41 -26.06
N SER A 298 8.96 14.01 -26.21
CA SER A 298 8.23 14.06 -27.48
C SER A 298 7.57 15.40 -27.70
N MET A 299 7.29 15.71 -28.96
CA MET A 299 6.48 16.86 -29.38
C MET A 299 5.75 16.53 -30.67
N PHE A 300 4.47 16.81 -30.70
CA PHE A 300 3.67 16.78 -31.93
C PHE A 300 2.88 18.08 -32.06
N TYR A 301 2.56 18.44 -33.31
CA TYR A 301 1.71 19.61 -33.60
C TYR A 301 0.81 19.36 -34.77
N THR A 302 -0.31 20.09 -34.83
CA THR A 302 -1.20 20.15 -35.99
C THR A 302 -1.61 21.59 -36.25
N ASP A 303 -1.86 21.93 -37.53
CA ASP A 303 -2.26 23.27 -37.95
C ASP A 303 -3.78 23.39 -37.98
N PHE A 304 -4.30 24.53 -37.51
CA PHE A 304 -5.73 24.87 -37.58
C PHE A 304 -5.98 26.22 -38.31
N GLU A 305 -5.20 26.50 -39.35
CA GLU A 305 -5.21 27.75 -40.13
C GLU A 305 -6.60 28.09 -40.67
N THR A 306 -7.32 27.09 -41.16
CA THR A 306 -8.69 27.28 -41.74
C THR A 306 -9.79 27.41 -40.70
N SER A 307 -9.44 27.36 -39.39
CA SER A 307 -10.43 27.40 -38.29
C SER A 307 -10.96 28.80 -38.05
N GLY A 308 -12.29 28.94 -38.03
CA GLY A 308 -12.96 30.15 -37.56
C GLY A 308 -12.68 30.47 -36.09
N THR A 309 -13.12 31.64 -35.65
CA THR A 309 -12.82 32.16 -34.30
C THR A 309 -13.27 31.22 -33.20
N ASN A 310 -14.47 30.70 -33.21
CA ASN A 310 -15.02 29.84 -32.18
C ASN A 310 -14.23 28.53 -32.07
N ARG A 311 -13.95 27.87 -33.22
CA ARG A 311 -13.15 26.65 -33.27
C ARG A 311 -11.75 26.87 -32.72
N SER A 312 -11.09 27.96 -33.08
CA SER A 312 -9.77 28.34 -32.58
C SER A 312 -9.76 28.55 -31.05
N ARG A 313 -10.81 29.19 -30.50
CA ARG A 313 -10.95 29.37 -29.05
C ARG A 313 -11.21 28.06 -28.34
N ASN A 314 -11.98 27.13 -28.91
CA ASN A 314 -12.13 25.78 -28.34
C ASN A 314 -10.82 25.02 -28.32
N VAL A 315 -10.01 25.07 -29.39
CA VAL A 315 -8.66 24.48 -29.43
C VAL A 315 -7.77 25.09 -28.36
N GLN A 316 -7.78 26.43 -28.21
CA GLN A 316 -7.00 27.10 -27.17
C GLN A 316 -7.43 26.70 -25.78
N LYS A 317 -8.72 26.61 -25.52
CA LYS A 317 -9.27 26.17 -24.23
C LYS A 317 -8.88 24.73 -23.91
N ALA A 318 -9.02 23.80 -24.84
CA ALA A 318 -8.63 22.40 -24.67
C ALA A 318 -7.13 22.27 -24.40
N ALA A 319 -6.29 23.00 -25.14
CA ALA A 319 -4.86 23.06 -24.89
C ALA A 319 -4.54 23.55 -23.47
N GLY A 320 -5.22 24.61 -23.02
CA GLY A 320 -5.03 25.14 -21.67
C GLY A 320 -5.40 24.14 -20.55
N LEU A 321 -6.46 23.35 -20.75
CA LEU A 321 -6.89 22.32 -19.79
C LEU A 321 -5.91 21.14 -19.73
N LEU A 322 -5.23 20.83 -20.83
CA LEU A 322 -4.19 19.78 -20.89
C LEU A 322 -2.83 20.26 -20.41
N ASN A 323 -2.62 21.58 -20.29
CA ASN A 323 -1.31 22.10 -19.90
C ASN A 323 -0.99 21.83 -18.44
N CYS A 324 0.21 21.35 -18.16
CA CYS A 324 0.72 21.01 -16.83
C CYS A 324 0.00 19.80 -16.16
N ILE A 325 -0.44 18.82 -16.95
CA ILE A 325 -0.98 17.56 -16.43
C ILE A 325 0.17 16.59 -16.18
N GLU A 326 0.24 16.04 -14.97
CA GLU A 326 1.14 14.95 -14.61
C GLU A 326 0.53 13.61 -15.04
N ILE A 327 1.37 12.71 -15.58
CA ILE A 327 1.03 11.32 -15.90
C ILE A 327 1.79 10.45 -14.91
N ILE A 328 1.14 10.12 -13.82
CA ILE A 328 1.73 9.35 -12.72
C ILE A 328 1.94 7.89 -13.15
N PRO A 329 3.05 7.22 -12.76
CA PRO A 329 3.26 5.80 -13.01
C PRO A 329 2.09 4.93 -12.54
N GLY A 330 1.60 4.06 -13.43
CA GLY A 330 0.53 3.10 -13.15
C GLY A 330 -0.89 3.68 -13.11
N GLU A 331 -1.08 4.99 -13.24
CA GLU A 331 -2.41 5.61 -13.27
C GLU A 331 -2.93 5.75 -14.71
N GLU A 332 -4.20 5.39 -14.91
CA GLU A 332 -4.89 5.63 -16.17
C GLU A 332 -5.48 7.05 -16.17
N LEU A 333 -5.17 7.81 -17.21
CA LEU A 333 -5.79 9.09 -17.50
C LEU A 333 -6.61 9.02 -18.78
N THR A 334 -7.70 9.78 -18.85
CA THR A 334 -8.47 9.94 -20.07
C THR A 334 -8.68 11.41 -20.43
N TYR A 335 -8.74 11.67 -21.72
CA TYR A 335 -8.95 13.01 -22.27
C TYR A 335 -10.27 13.61 -21.77
N ASN A 336 -11.34 12.80 -21.74
CA ASN A 336 -12.65 13.25 -21.30
C ASN A 336 -12.68 13.61 -19.81
N THR A 337 -11.97 12.87 -18.97
CA THR A 337 -11.83 13.18 -17.52
C THR A 337 -11.13 14.52 -17.32
N ILE A 338 -10.10 14.82 -18.10
CA ILE A 338 -9.33 16.07 -18.00
C ILE A 338 -10.18 17.27 -18.46
N LEU A 339 -10.84 17.18 -19.62
CA LEU A 339 -11.59 18.29 -20.19
C LEU A 339 -12.95 18.51 -19.53
N GLY A 340 -13.55 17.46 -19.01
CA GLY A 340 -14.93 17.47 -18.50
C GLY A 340 -15.98 17.59 -19.60
N PRO A 341 -17.24 17.87 -19.24
CA PRO A 341 -18.33 18.07 -20.20
C PRO A 341 -18.06 19.23 -21.15
N ARG A 342 -18.49 19.07 -22.43
CA ARG A 342 -18.33 20.11 -23.43
C ARG A 342 -19.70 20.75 -23.70
N THR A 343 -20.12 21.64 -22.80
CA THR A 343 -21.36 22.39 -22.89
C THR A 343 -21.10 23.89 -23.04
N GLU A 344 -22.10 24.65 -23.51
CA GLU A 344 -22.01 26.10 -23.54
C GLU A 344 -21.91 26.72 -22.15
N ALA A 345 -22.57 26.08 -21.15
CA ALA A 345 -22.46 26.46 -19.74
C ALA A 345 -21.03 26.35 -19.21
N ASP A 346 -20.27 25.38 -19.70
CA ASP A 346 -18.83 25.22 -19.38
C ASP A 346 -17.95 26.14 -20.24
N GLY A 347 -18.54 27.03 -21.04
CA GLY A 347 -17.85 28.02 -21.87
C GLY A 347 -17.24 27.42 -23.16
N TRP A 348 -17.78 26.32 -23.68
CA TRP A 348 -17.47 25.82 -25.01
C TRP A 348 -18.33 26.51 -26.07
N LEU A 349 -17.70 26.87 -27.18
CA LEU A 349 -18.34 27.62 -28.26
C LEU A 349 -18.85 26.68 -29.33
N GLN A 350 -19.97 27.05 -29.96
CA GLN A 350 -20.49 26.38 -31.14
C GLN A 350 -19.48 26.50 -32.29
N ALA A 351 -19.08 25.39 -32.85
CA ALA A 351 -18.19 25.31 -34.01
C ALA A 351 -18.31 23.95 -34.67
N ALA A 352 -17.90 23.86 -35.94
CA ALA A 352 -18.03 22.66 -36.76
C ALA A 352 -17.33 21.46 -36.10
N GLY A 353 -18.11 20.42 -35.84
CA GLY A 353 -17.74 19.08 -35.40
C GLY A 353 -18.35 18.03 -36.32
N ILE A 354 -17.85 16.78 -36.29
CA ILE A 354 -18.41 15.67 -37.07
C ILE A 354 -19.57 15.07 -36.27
N SER A 355 -20.77 15.07 -36.87
CA SER A 355 -21.96 14.46 -36.28
C SER A 355 -22.36 13.21 -37.04
N GLY A 356 -22.71 12.14 -36.29
CA GLY A 356 -23.16 10.87 -36.85
C GLY A 356 -22.21 10.20 -37.85
N GLY A 357 -20.98 10.69 -37.98
CA GLY A 357 -19.98 10.17 -38.90
C GLY A 357 -20.22 10.52 -40.37
N LYS A 358 -21.14 11.40 -40.67
CA LYS A 358 -21.55 11.71 -42.06
C LYS A 358 -21.38 13.17 -42.44
N GLU A 359 -21.60 14.10 -41.54
CA GLU A 359 -21.64 15.53 -41.82
C GLU A 359 -20.96 16.38 -40.72
N TYR A 360 -20.62 17.61 -41.08
CA TYR A 360 -20.13 18.62 -40.15
C TYR A 360 -21.32 19.41 -39.62
N VAL A 361 -21.50 19.41 -38.30
CA VAL A 361 -22.56 20.16 -37.61
C VAL A 361 -21.94 21.02 -36.53
N ASP A 362 -22.42 22.23 -36.36
CA ASP A 362 -21.98 23.09 -35.28
C ASP A 362 -22.41 22.49 -33.92
N SER A 363 -21.46 22.30 -33.04
CA SER A 363 -21.65 21.77 -31.69
C SER A 363 -20.69 22.41 -30.69
N PRO A 364 -21.06 22.47 -29.39
CA PRO A 364 -20.14 22.97 -28.39
C PRO A 364 -18.85 22.13 -28.34
N GLY A 365 -17.69 22.79 -28.39
CA GLY A 365 -16.40 22.11 -28.40
C GLY A 365 -15.90 21.64 -29.76
N GLY A 366 -16.52 22.05 -30.87
CA GLY A 366 -15.98 21.78 -32.20
C GLY A 366 -14.49 22.19 -32.27
N GLY A 367 -13.64 21.26 -32.76
CA GLY A 367 -12.18 21.41 -32.81
C GLY A 367 -11.39 20.61 -31.80
N ILE A 368 -12.00 20.10 -30.73
CA ILE A 368 -11.29 19.38 -29.64
C ILE A 368 -10.65 18.06 -30.09
N CYS A 369 -11.25 17.36 -31.09
CA CYS A 369 -10.65 16.14 -31.65
C CYS A 369 -9.30 16.41 -32.35
N GLN A 370 -9.03 17.62 -32.78
CA GLN A 370 -7.70 17.98 -33.27
C GLN A 370 -6.70 18.03 -32.13
N VAL A 371 -7.10 18.51 -30.94
CA VAL A 371 -6.25 18.56 -29.75
C VAL A 371 -5.98 17.15 -29.21
N SER A 372 -7.03 16.28 -29.15
CA SER A 372 -6.84 14.87 -28.76
C SER A 372 -5.93 14.11 -29.73
N THR A 373 -6.08 14.35 -31.04
CA THR A 373 -5.19 13.79 -32.07
C THR A 373 -3.74 14.24 -31.87
N THR A 374 -3.52 15.53 -31.59
CA THR A 374 -2.19 16.07 -31.38
C THR A 374 -1.54 15.46 -30.12
N LEU A 375 -2.31 15.33 -29.03
CA LEU A 375 -1.86 14.67 -27.81
C LEU A 375 -1.56 13.18 -28.03
N TYR A 376 -2.47 12.47 -28.72
CA TYR A 376 -2.30 11.05 -29.04
C TYR A 376 -0.97 10.75 -29.73
N ASN A 377 -0.62 11.54 -30.74
CA ASN A 377 0.65 11.37 -31.44
C ASN A 377 1.86 11.70 -30.55
N ALA A 378 1.76 12.74 -29.73
CA ALA A 378 2.81 13.05 -28.76
C ALA A 378 3.01 11.92 -27.74
N LEU A 379 1.92 11.29 -27.26
CA LEU A 379 1.96 10.15 -26.34
C LEU A 379 2.60 8.91 -26.99
N LEU A 380 2.20 8.55 -28.22
CA LEU A 380 2.80 7.43 -28.95
C LEU A 380 4.30 7.61 -29.19
N MET A 381 4.75 8.86 -29.38
CA MET A 381 6.17 9.20 -29.57
C MET A 381 6.99 9.21 -28.26
N VAL A 382 6.40 8.94 -27.11
CA VAL A 382 7.15 8.61 -25.87
C VAL A 382 7.78 7.22 -25.96
N GLY A 383 7.18 6.34 -26.76
CA GLY A 383 7.62 4.97 -26.94
C GLY A 383 6.82 3.97 -26.08
N PRO A 384 7.37 2.80 -25.75
CA PRO A 384 6.63 1.72 -25.08
C PRO A 384 6.24 2.04 -23.64
N ASN A 385 6.81 3.08 -23.04
CA ASN A 385 6.50 3.50 -21.68
C ASN A 385 5.09 4.13 -21.54
N ILE A 386 4.46 4.52 -22.64
CA ILE A 386 3.06 4.94 -22.65
C ILE A 386 2.25 3.91 -23.43
N GLU A 387 1.28 3.35 -22.76
CA GLU A 387 0.25 2.48 -23.34
C GLU A 387 -1.01 3.28 -23.61
N ILE A 388 -1.55 3.16 -24.81
CA ILE A 388 -2.85 3.75 -25.16
C ILE A 388 -3.94 2.72 -24.83
N THR A 389 -4.78 3.02 -23.86
CA THR A 389 -5.84 2.11 -23.38
C THR A 389 -7.13 2.26 -24.15
N GLN A 390 -7.40 3.47 -24.68
CA GLN A 390 -8.58 3.77 -25.46
C GLN A 390 -8.23 4.71 -26.61
N ARG A 391 -8.68 4.37 -27.81
CA ARG A 391 -8.59 5.23 -28.98
C ARG A 391 -9.61 4.82 -30.03
N SER A 392 -10.21 5.76 -30.68
CA SER A 392 -11.05 5.57 -31.87
C SER A 392 -10.59 6.50 -32.97
N HIS A 393 -10.58 6.04 -34.25
CA HIS A 393 -10.38 6.91 -35.40
C HIS A 393 -11.68 7.61 -35.79
N HIS A 394 -11.57 8.72 -36.52
CA HIS A 394 -12.74 9.38 -37.08
C HIS A 394 -13.34 8.54 -38.22
N SER A 395 -14.66 8.62 -38.37
CA SER A 395 -15.34 8.09 -39.55
C SER A 395 -15.06 8.89 -40.82
N ILE A 396 -14.78 10.20 -40.67
CA ILE A 396 -14.33 11.10 -41.71
C ILE A 396 -12.91 11.53 -41.40
N PRO A 397 -11.89 11.19 -42.22
CA PRO A 397 -10.53 11.60 -41.99
C PRO A 397 -10.37 13.11 -41.80
N GLY A 398 -9.65 13.54 -40.76
CA GLY A 398 -9.31 14.96 -40.58
C GLY A 398 -8.23 15.40 -41.55
N SER A 399 -8.39 16.58 -42.18
CA SER A 399 -7.38 17.13 -43.11
C SER A 399 -6.09 17.60 -42.47
N TYR A 400 -6.04 17.68 -41.13
CA TYR A 400 -4.91 18.18 -40.36
C TYR A 400 -3.91 17.08 -39.93
N ILE A 401 -4.19 15.82 -40.28
CA ILE A 401 -3.39 14.66 -39.88
C ILE A 401 -3.39 13.58 -40.96
N ALA A 402 -2.33 12.78 -41.04
CA ALA A 402 -2.30 11.60 -41.90
C ALA A 402 -3.30 10.54 -41.43
N LEU A 403 -3.86 9.77 -42.40
CA LEU A 403 -4.76 8.66 -42.08
C LEU A 403 -4.13 7.70 -41.08
N GLY A 404 -4.91 7.19 -40.15
CA GLY A 404 -4.46 6.27 -39.11
C GLY A 404 -3.92 6.96 -37.86
N LEU A 405 -3.52 8.21 -37.91
CA LEU A 405 -2.90 8.92 -36.77
C LEU A 405 -3.89 9.82 -36.00
N ASP A 406 -5.17 9.72 -36.26
CA ASP A 406 -6.19 10.51 -35.59
C ASP A 406 -6.77 9.83 -34.34
N ALA A 407 -7.28 10.63 -33.41
CA ALA A 407 -7.99 10.18 -32.22
C ALA A 407 -9.24 11.04 -32.01
N THR A 408 -10.42 10.44 -32.19
CA THR A 408 -11.71 11.13 -31.99
C THR A 408 -12.17 10.98 -30.54
N VAL A 409 -12.77 12.04 -30.02
CA VAL A 409 -13.33 12.09 -28.66
C VAL A 409 -14.71 12.77 -28.69
N SER A 410 -15.59 12.34 -27.78
CA SER A 410 -16.87 13.01 -27.55
C SER A 410 -17.27 12.97 -26.09
N SER A 411 -18.17 13.85 -25.63
CA SER A 411 -18.58 13.94 -24.23
C SER A 411 -19.23 12.65 -23.70
N TYR A 412 -19.87 11.88 -24.56
CA TYR A 412 -20.67 10.70 -24.21
C TYR A 412 -20.37 9.49 -25.11
N GLY A 413 -19.21 9.46 -25.72
CA GLY A 413 -18.83 8.41 -26.68
C GLY A 413 -17.34 8.10 -26.61
N PRO A 414 -16.64 8.08 -27.76
CA PRO A 414 -15.23 7.73 -27.78
C PRO A 414 -14.37 8.64 -26.93
N ASP A 415 -13.35 8.05 -26.33
CA ASP A 415 -12.35 8.74 -25.52
C ASP A 415 -10.92 8.39 -25.98
N LEU A 416 -9.95 9.12 -25.47
CA LEU A 416 -8.53 8.81 -25.56
C LEU A 416 -8.01 8.55 -24.15
N GLY A 417 -7.57 7.32 -23.88
CA GLY A 417 -7.02 6.88 -22.59
C GLY A 417 -5.57 6.43 -22.73
N TRP A 418 -4.80 6.61 -21.67
CA TRP A 418 -3.39 6.18 -21.62
C TRP A 418 -2.94 5.87 -20.18
N ILE A 419 -1.92 5.00 -20.06
CA ILE A 419 -1.23 4.65 -18.81
C ILE A 419 0.27 4.89 -19.00
N ASN A 420 0.93 5.37 -17.95
CA ASN A 420 2.38 5.45 -17.84
C ASN A 420 2.92 4.18 -17.19
N ASN A 421 3.54 3.32 -17.99
CA ASN A 421 4.14 2.05 -17.53
C ASN A 421 5.62 2.20 -17.11
N SER A 422 6.15 3.42 -17.03
CA SER A 422 7.49 3.70 -16.52
C SER A 422 7.49 3.88 -15.00
N ASN A 423 8.67 4.01 -14.42
CA ASN A 423 8.85 4.25 -12.98
C ASN A 423 8.94 5.75 -12.62
N SER A 424 8.73 6.66 -13.58
CA SER A 424 8.85 8.11 -13.38
C SER A 424 7.67 8.83 -13.98
N SER A 425 7.25 9.93 -13.38
CA SER A 425 6.19 10.77 -13.91
C SER A 425 6.58 11.40 -15.24
N TYR A 426 5.62 11.45 -16.17
CA TYR A 426 5.66 12.28 -17.35
C TYR A 426 4.72 13.46 -17.20
N PHE A 427 4.93 14.50 -18.02
CA PHE A 427 4.14 15.74 -17.93
C PHE A 427 3.69 16.18 -19.32
N ILE A 428 2.39 16.43 -19.47
CA ILE A 428 1.84 17.04 -20.67
C ILE A 428 2.01 18.55 -20.56
N VAL A 429 2.66 19.15 -21.56
CA VAL A 429 2.74 20.59 -21.74
C VAL A 429 2.11 20.93 -23.10
N SER A 430 0.99 21.62 -23.08
CA SER A 430 0.19 21.91 -24.28
C SER A 430 0.00 23.40 -24.48
N TYR A 431 0.12 23.86 -25.73
CA TYR A 431 0.00 25.25 -26.09
C TYR A 431 -0.61 25.44 -27.49
N ALA A 432 -1.61 26.28 -27.58
CA ALA A 432 -2.17 26.72 -28.88
C ALA A 432 -1.63 28.10 -29.23
N ASP A 433 -0.78 28.16 -30.24
CA ASP A 433 -0.34 29.43 -30.85
C ASP A 433 -1.45 30.00 -31.72
N MET A 434 -2.13 31.01 -31.22
CA MET A 434 -3.26 31.65 -31.92
C MET A 434 -2.82 32.50 -33.09
N ASN A 435 -1.55 32.92 -33.15
CA ASN A 435 -1.03 33.70 -34.29
C ASN A 435 -0.60 32.76 -35.42
N ALA A 436 0.15 31.72 -35.10
CA ALA A 436 0.58 30.69 -36.03
C ALA A 436 -0.54 29.70 -36.38
N LYS A 437 -1.69 29.74 -35.69
CA LYS A 437 -2.80 28.77 -35.84
C LYS A 437 -2.34 27.34 -35.72
N ARG A 438 -1.55 27.04 -34.69
CA ARG A 438 -0.92 25.73 -34.45
C ARG A 438 -1.11 25.28 -33.01
N ILE A 439 -1.55 24.04 -32.80
CA ILE A 439 -1.62 23.38 -31.52
C ILE A 439 -0.42 22.45 -31.32
N TYR A 440 0.26 22.56 -30.20
CA TYR A 440 1.37 21.72 -29.78
C TYR A 440 1.02 20.92 -28.54
N CYS A 441 1.40 19.65 -28.54
CA CYS A 441 1.47 18.82 -27.34
C CYS A 441 2.89 18.28 -27.20
N CYS A 442 3.47 18.49 -26.02
CA CYS A 442 4.81 18.02 -25.66
C CYS A 442 4.70 17.12 -24.42
N ILE A 443 5.50 16.07 -24.38
CA ILE A 443 5.67 15.25 -23.18
C ILE A 443 7.06 15.51 -22.62
N PHE A 444 7.12 15.85 -21.35
CA PHE A 444 8.36 16.06 -20.59
C PHE A 444 8.51 14.99 -19.52
N GLY A 445 9.74 14.68 -19.13
CA GLY A 445 10.10 13.70 -18.13
C GLY A 445 11.52 13.22 -18.31
N ALA A 446 11.84 12.04 -17.77
CA ALA A 446 13.13 11.37 -18.00
C ALA A 446 13.13 10.73 -19.40
N PRO A 447 14.07 11.10 -20.30
CA PRO A 447 14.23 10.45 -21.59
C PRO A 447 14.60 8.96 -21.46
N ASP A 448 14.42 8.21 -22.54
CA ASP A 448 14.86 6.81 -22.60
C ASP A 448 16.36 6.70 -22.29
N ALA A 449 16.72 5.76 -21.40
CA ALA A 449 18.12 5.59 -20.94
C ALA A 449 19.09 5.21 -22.07
N ASN A 450 18.59 4.61 -23.17
CA ASN A 450 19.37 4.26 -24.34
C ASN A 450 19.44 5.42 -25.36
N GLY A 451 18.78 6.55 -25.07
CA GLY A 451 18.70 7.70 -25.96
C GLY A 451 17.85 7.46 -27.19
N TYR A 452 16.89 6.54 -27.12
CA TYR A 452 15.96 6.29 -28.21
C TYR A 452 14.97 7.42 -28.39
N THR A 453 14.63 7.68 -29.67
CA THR A 453 13.53 8.57 -30.07
C THR A 453 12.59 7.83 -31.01
N TYR A 454 11.32 8.23 -31.00
CA TYR A 454 10.27 7.53 -31.72
C TYR A 454 9.60 8.43 -32.76
N ARG A 455 9.26 7.84 -33.91
CA ARG A 455 8.47 8.48 -34.97
C ARG A 455 7.32 7.58 -35.36
N LEU A 456 6.28 8.18 -35.93
CA LEU A 456 5.12 7.45 -36.41
C LEU A 456 5.13 7.44 -37.94
N ARG A 457 4.86 6.26 -38.50
CA ARG A 457 4.69 6.08 -39.92
C ARG A 457 3.30 5.52 -40.20
N SER A 458 2.59 6.16 -41.13
CA SER A 458 1.30 5.73 -41.63
C SER A 458 1.44 5.26 -43.05
N GLU A 459 0.84 4.11 -43.41
CA GLU A 459 0.90 3.51 -44.72
C GLU A 459 -0.47 3.11 -45.21
N VAL A 460 -0.93 3.71 -46.30
CA VAL A 460 -2.19 3.32 -46.96
C VAL A 460 -1.91 2.06 -47.76
N VAL A 461 -2.49 0.94 -47.34
CA VAL A 461 -2.27 -0.38 -48.00
C VAL A 461 -3.36 -0.76 -48.97
N GLU A 462 -4.53 -0.15 -48.86
CA GLU A 462 -5.64 -0.38 -49.80
C GLU A 462 -6.48 0.90 -49.97
N VAL A 463 -6.89 1.17 -51.20
CA VAL A 463 -7.85 2.24 -51.54
C VAL A 463 -8.92 1.63 -52.43
N VAL A 464 -10.19 1.83 -52.04
CA VAL A 464 -11.35 1.39 -52.84
C VAL A 464 -12.25 2.60 -53.08
N GLU A 465 -12.55 2.89 -54.36
CA GLU A 465 -13.46 3.96 -54.74
C GLU A 465 -14.89 3.65 -54.27
N PRO A 466 -15.67 4.68 -53.93
CA PRO A 466 -17.07 4.50 -53.58
C PRO A 466 -17.90 4.11 -54.82
N GLU A 467 -19.10 3.59 -54.58
CA GLU A 467 -20.10 3.42 -55.63
C GLU A 467 -20.48 4.76 -56.24
N GLU A 468 -20.99 4.75 -57.49
CA GLU A 468 -21.53 5.92 -58.17
C GLU A 468 -22.54 6.66 -57.27
N PRO A 469 -22.50 8.01 -57.22
CA PRO A 469 -23.38 8.79 -56.36
C PRO A 469 -24.86 8.54 -56.64
N ILE A 470 -25.65 8.60 -55.57
CA ILE A 470 -27.11 8.59 -55.69
C ILE A 470 -27.52 9.91 -56.39
N GLN A 471 -28.24 9.81 -57.47
CA GLN A 471 -28.75 10.98 -58.25
C GLN A 471 -30.13 11.37 -57.71
N VAL A 472 -30.29 12.62 -57.24
CA VAL A 472 -31.55 13.16 -56.71
C VAL A 472 -31.95 14.33 -57.49
N ALA A 473 -33.13 14.23 -58.11
CA ALA A 473 -33.70 15.34 -58.93
C ALA A 473 -34.36 16.40 -58.04
N GLU A 474 -33.98 17.67 -58.23
CA GLU A 474 -34.48 18.80 -57.47
C GLU A 474 -35.32 19.75 -58.43
N PRO A 475 -36.64 19.63 -58.36
CA PRO A 475 -37.52 20.46 -59.28
C PRO A 475 -37.45 21.96 -58.98
N LEU A 476 -37.00 22.35 -57.78
CA LEU A 476 -36.87 23.75 -57.39
C LEU A 476 -35.48 24.34 -57.68
N TRP A 477 -34.56 23.54 -58.22
CA TRP A 477 -33.25 24.02 -58.66
C TRP A 477 -33.17 24.21 -60.14
N PRO A 478 -32.44 25.23 -60.64
CA PRO A 478 -32.33 25.48 -62.04
C PRO A 478 -31.60 24.34 -62.77
N THR A 479 -32.08 23.99 -63.97
CA THR A 479 -31.42 23.05 -64.87
C THR A 479 -29.93 23.44 -65.06
N GLY A 480 -29.02 22.46 -64.92
CA GLY A 480 -27.57 22.66 -65.02
C GLY A 480 -26.90 23.03 -63.71
N TYR A 481 -27.65 23.23 -62.61
CA TYR A 481 -27.07 23.34 -61.28
C TYR A 481 -27.00 21.95 -60.61
N GLN A 482 -25.87 21.63 -60.01
CA GLN A 482 -25.70 20.39 -59.26
C GLN A 482 -24.82 20.64 -58.03
N LYS A 483 -25.04 19.88 -56.94
CA LYS A 483 -24.31 19.99 -55.70
C LYS A 483 -24.32 18.64 -55.02
N TYR A 484 -23.16 18.21 -54.53
CA TYR A 484 -23.13 17.10 -53.59
C TYR A 484 -23.75 17.53 -52.26
N VAL A 485 -24.75 16.82 -51.78
CA VAL A 485 -25.29 16.91 -50.42
C VAL A 485 -24.46 16.00 -49.51
N ILE A 486 -24.05 14.84 -50.04
CA ILE A 486 -23.10 13.94 -49.39
C ILE A 486 -21.93 13.77 -50.37
N GLU A 487 -20.74 14.21 -49.96
CA GLU A 487 -19.53 14.03 -50.75
C GLU A 487 -19.10 12.55 -50.78
N PRO A 488 -18.81 11.97 -51.94
CA PRO A 488 -18.31 10.61 -52.05
C PRO A 488 -16.91 10.53 -51.43
N ARG A 489 -16.60 9.39 -50.76
CA ARG A 489 -15.29 9.14 -50.14
C ARG A 489 -14.85 7.72 -50.38
N ASN A 490 -13.56 7.56 -50.62
CA ASN A 490 -12.93 6.26 -50.76
C ASN A 490 -12.91 5.50 -49.42
N ARG A 491 -12.91 4.19 -49.50
CA ARG A 491 -12.47 3.34 -48.42
C ARG A 491 -10.94 3.34 -48.38
N TYR A 492 -10.38 3.43 -47.17
CA TYR A 492 -8.94 3.29 -46.95
C TYR A 492 -8.68 2.24 -45.91
N VAL A 493 -7.64 1.41 -46.15
CA VAL A 493 -7.04 0.54 -45.14
C VAL A 493 -5.65 1.07 -44.88
N VAL A 494 -5.33 1.32 -43.61
CA VAL A 494 -4.11 2.04 -43.21
C VAL A 494 -3.42 1.29 -42.08
N ASN A 495 -2.18 0.93 -42.31
CA ASN A 495 -1.31 0.40 -41.26
C ASN A 495 -0.56 1.53 -40.58
N VAL A 496 -0.39 1.44 -39.27
CA VAL A 496 0.39 2.38 -38.45
C VAL A 496 1.52 1.68 -37.76
N TYR A 497 2.70 2.31 -37.82
CA TYR A 497 3.95 1.80 -37.28
C TYR A 497 4.59 2.84 -36.37
N ARG A 498 5.34 2.38 -35.38
CA ARG A 498 6.24 3.17 -34.57
C ARG A 498 7.68 2.78 -34.90
N GLU A 499 8.44 3.73 -35.37
CA GLU A 499 9.85 3.59 -35.70
C GLU A 499 10.71 4.07 -34.53
N THR A 500 11.69 3.26 -34.13
CA THR A 500 12.65 3.57 -33.07
C THR A 500 13.99 3.97 -33.68
N TYR A 501 14.48 5.13 -33.31
CA TYR A 501 15.77 5.67 -33.75
C TYR A 501 16.73 5.77 -32.55
N ASN A 502 17.99 5.43 -32.77
CA ASN A 502 19.04 5.64 -31.77
C ASN A 502 19.50 7.11 -31.71
N SER A 503 20.41 7.44 -30.80
CA SER A 503 20.98 8.77 -30.61
C SER A 503 21.73 9.33 -31.84
N ALA A 504 22.19 8.45 -32.75
CA ALA A 504 22.78 8.83 -34.04
C ALA A 504 21.75 9.08 -35.15
N GLY A 505 20.44 8.93 -34.86
CA GLY A 505 19.36 9.09 -35.81
C GLY A 505 19.20 7.91 -36.78
N VAL A 506 19.78 6.75 -36.47
CA VAL A 506 19.64 5.53 -37.29
C VAL A 506 18.42 4.74 -36.82
N LEU A 507 17.60 4.26 -37.77
CA LEU A 507 16.48 3.38 -37.52
C LEU A 507 16.98 2.05 -36.94
N VAL A 508 16.49 1.69 -35.75
CA VAL A 508 16.86 0.47 -35.03
C VAL A 508 15.81 -0.62 -35.24
N THR A 509 14.53 -0.25 -35.13
CA THR A 509 13.42 -1.17 -35.31
C THR A 509 12.15 -0.43 -35.72
N GLU A 510 11.24 -1.17 -36.33
CA GLU A 510 9.89 -0.73 -36.67
C GLU A 510 8.89 -1.69 -36.03
N GLU A 511 7.93 -1.15 -35.31
CA GLU A 511 6.86 -1.87 -34.63
C GLU A 511 5.53 -1.60 -35.33
N TYR A 512 4.83 -2.64 -35.73
CA TYR A 512 3.44 -2.53 -36.18
C TYR A 512 2.53 -2.28 -34.99
N LEU A 513 1.77 -1.19 -34.99
CA LEU A 513 0.88 -0.84 -33.89
C LEU A 513 -0.55 -1.37 -34.13
N TYR A 514 -1.14 -1.01 -35.25
CA TYR A 514 -2.53 -1.38 -35.61
C TYR A 514 -2.86 -1.05 -37.05
N GLN A 515 -4.07 -1.48 -37.46
CA GLN A 515 -4.67 -1.15 -38.74
C GLN A 515 -6.00 -0.42 -38.54
N ASP A 516 -6.21 0.69 -39.24
CA ASP A 516 -7.47 1.41 -39.31
C ASP A 516 -8.16 1.18 -40.67
N VAL A 517 -9.49 1.15 -40.63
CA VAL A 517 -10.33 1.01 -41.83
C VAL A 517 -11.34 2.15 -41.89
N TYR A 518 -11.10 3.11 -42.76
CA TYR A 518 -12.06 4.16 -43.08
C TYR A 518 -13.02 3.65 -44.14
N LYS A 519 -14.33 3.67 -43.83
CA LYS A 519 -15.37 3.14 -44.74
C LYS A 519 -15.60 4.08 -45.93
N SER A 520 -15.88 3.53 -47.11
CA SER A 520 -16.36 4.31 -48.23
C SER A 520 -17.71 4.97 -47.92
N VAL A 521 -17.92 6.13 -48.46
CA VAL A 521 -19.21 6.82 -48.40
C VAL A 521 -19.70 7.03 -49.84
N ARG A 522 -20.85 6.43 -50.14
CA ARG A 522 -21.53 6.69 -51.42
C ARG A 522 -22.05 8.13 -51.43
N GLY A 523 -21.66 8.91 -52.41
CA GLY A 523 -22.11 10.28 -52.53
C GLY A 523 -23.60 10.40 -52.84
N GLU A 524 -24.17 11.58 -52.55
CA GLU A 524 -25.53 11.97 -52.98
C GLU A 524 -25.42 13.27 -53.74
N LEU A 525 -25.65 13.20 -55.05
CA LEU A 525 -25.58 14.32 -55.98
C LEU A 525 -26.99 14.80 -56.33
N HIS A 526 -27.34 15.99 -55.85
CA HIS A 526 -28.59 16.66 -56.22
C HIS A 526 -28.40 17.48 -57.49
N TYR A 527 -29.32 17.37 -58.41
CA TYR A 527 -29.25 18.10 -59.66
C TYR A 527 -30.58 18.77 -60.00
N GLY A 528 -30.51 20.00 -60.52
CA GLY A 528 -31.68 20.81 -60.89
C GLY A 528 -32.40 20.33 -62.15
N THR A 529 -33.73 20.17 -62.02
CA THR A 529 -34.62 19.82 -63.13
C THR A 529 -35.67 20.90 -63.39
N GLY A 530 -35.69 21.97 -62.61
CA GLY A 530 -36.58 23.09 -62.78
C GLY A 530 -36.15 24.06 -63.90
N PRO A 531 -36.95 25.08 -64.16
CA PRO A 531 -36.59 26.09 -65.14
C PRO A 531 -35.25 26.75 -64.92
N SER A 532 -34.46 26.99 -65.93
CA SER A 532 -33.16 27.63 -65.85
C SER A 532 -33.16 29.04 -65.24
N SER A 533 -34.33 29.66 -65.18
CA SER A 533 -34.55 30.97 -64.57
C SER A 533 -34.68 30.98 -63.04
N LEU A 534 -34.77 29.83 -62.43
CA LEU A 534 -34.78 29.73 -60.93
C LEU A 534 -33.45 30.19 -60.33
N PRO A 535 -33.51 30.85 -59.17
CA PRO A 535 -32.28 31.19 -58.48
C PRO A 535 -31.55 29.90 -57.98
N LYS A 536 -30.22 29.92 -57.95
CA LYS A 536 -29.47 28.86 -57.37
C LYS A 536 -29.76 28.83 -55.86
N PRO A 537 -29.91 27.65 -55.21
CA PRO A 537 -30.02 27.55 -53.74
C PRO A 537 -28.75 28.05 -53.09
N ASN A 538 -28.89 28.63 -51.92
CA ASN A 538 -27.77 29.14 -51.10
C ASN A 538 -26.87 28.00 -50.56
#